data_a5e7d14fde0300debd24ce38dcd60829
#
_entry.id   a5e7d14fde0300debd24ce38dcd60829
#
_cell.length_a   1.000
_cell.length_b   1.000
_cell.length_c   1.000
_cell.angle_alpha   90.00
_cell.angle_beta   90.00
_cell.angle_gamma   90.00
#
_symmetry.space_group_name_H-M   'P 1'
#
loop_
_entity.id
_entity.type
_entity.pdbx_description
1 polymer ?
#
loop_
_entity_poly.entity_id
_entity_poly.type
_entity_poly.pdbx_seq_one_letter_code
_entity_poly.pdbx_strand_id
1 'polypeptide(L)'
;MSLLTFKGGVHPNDGKALAKDKAIVQVQPKGDLVYPMSQHIGAPAVPIVAKGDHVLRGQMIAEAGGFVSAPIYASVSGTVKVIEPRFTPAGSKVNSIVIENDGEYEEVEYSTPQAVSEMSKEEILNAIGDAGIVGMGGAGFPTKVKLSPKEPDKIDYIIANCAECEPYITADYRQILEHGEELVEGMKIILRLFDNAKGLFGVEDNKPDCIEKLKELTKDEPRMEVLKLQTKYPQGGERQLIYATTGRAINSSMLPADAGCVVDNVATISAIYRAVAKGEPSMDRIVTVSGDAVHEPGNFKAPFGMNQAELIEAAGGYKVDPEKIISGGPMMGFSMFTVDVPVTKTSSSILCFTKDEVAQYEPTACINCGRCVEVCPSRLIPSRLADYAEHHDEEAFTKHEGLECMECGSCSYVCPAKRQLKQAIGSMRKTALANRKKK
;
A
#
# COMPACT_ATOMS: atom_id res chain seq x y z
N MET A 1 -8.45 -18.72 -23.28
CA MET A 1 -7.07 -18.33 -22.90
C MET A 1 -6.85 -18.71 -21.44
N SER A 2 -5.68 -19.23 -21.08
CA SER A 2 -5.33 -19.45 -19.68
C SER A 2 -5.20 -18.10 -18.97
N LEU A 3 -5.64 -18.04 -17.70
CA LEU A 3 -5.48 -16.83 -16.87
C LEU A 3 -3.99 -16.52 -16.65
N LEU A 4 -3.63 -15.26 -16.67
CA LEU A 4 -2.27 -14.79 -16.37
C LEU A 4 -1.98 -15.00 -14.88
N THR A 5 -0.80 -15.51 -14.55
CA THR A 5 -0.46 -15.86 -13.17
C THR A 5 1.02 -16.15 -13.01
N PHE A 6 1.46 -16.41 -11.79
CA PHE A 6 2.82 -16.82 -11.40
C PHE A 6 2.80 -18.24 -10.79
N LYS A 7 3.95 -18.84 -10.53
CA LYS A 7 4.06 -20.17 -9.89
C LYS A 7 4.11 -20.04 -8.36
N GLY A 8 3.47 -20.97 -7.64
CA GLY A 8 3.30 -20.92 -6.19
C GLY A 8 2.05 -20.15 -5.80
N GLY A 9 2.07 -19.54 -4.60
CA GLY A 9 0.93 -18.81 -4.03
C GLY A 9 -0.09 -19.70 -3.33
N VAL A 10 -1.08 -19.08 -2.72
CA VAL A 10 -2.14 -19.71 -1.93
C VAL A 10 -3.50 -19.13 -2.28
N HIS A 11 -4.57 -19.82 -1.94
CA HIS A 11 -5.97 -19.40 -2.10
C HIS A 11 -6.61 -19.28 -0.71
N PRO A 12 -6.38 -18.20 0.04
CA PRO A 12 -7.06 -17.98 1.31
C PRO A 12 -8.53 -17.65 1.06
N ASN A 13 -9.36 -17.86 2.11
CA ASN A 13 -10.71 -17.31 2.10
C ASN A 13 -10.59 -15.79 1.98
N ASP A 14 -11.18 -15.18 0.95
CA ASP A 14 -10.96 -13.78 0.63
C ASP A 14 -11.71 -12.81 1.56
N GLY A 15 -12.78 -13.24 2.23
CA GLY A 15 -13.57 -12.43 3.17
C GLY A 15 -14.14 -11.12 2.60
N LYS A 16 -14.02 -10.88 1.30
CA LYS A 16 -14.38 -9.61 0.64
C LYS A 16 -15.89 -9.35 0.62
N ALA A 17 -16.70 -10.38 0.73
CA ALA A 17 -18.17 -10.26 0.76
C ALA A 17 -18.68 -9.35 1.89
N LEU A 18 -17.90 -9.12 2.95
CA LEU A 18 -18.29 -8.25 4.06
C LEU A 18 -18.38 -6.77 3.65
N ALA A 19 -17.53 -6.30 2.73
CA ALA A 19 -17.40 -4.88 2.41
C ALA A 19 -17.43 -4.55 0.91
N LYS A 20 -17.27 -5.52 0.00
CA LYS A 20 -17.14 -5.26 -1.45
C LYS A 20 -18.34 -4.54 -2.07
N ASP A 21 -19.56 -4.83 -1.60
CA ASP A 21 -20.79 -4.25 -2.13
C ASP A 21 -21.19 -2.93 -1.43
N LYS A 22 -20.36 -2.43 -0.52
CA LYS A 22 -20.58 -1.17 0.21
C LYS A 22 -19.88 -0.03 -0.53
N ALA A 23 -20.66 1.00 -0.88
CA ALA A 23 -20.13 2.23 -1.47
C ALA A 23 -19.13 2.91 -0.52
N ILE A 24 -18.24 3.72 -1.10
CA ILE A 24 -17.29 4.51 -0.34
C ILE A 24 -18.02 5.58 0.46
N VAL A 25 -17.75 5.64 1.77
CA VAL A 25 -18.33 6.64 2.69
C VAL A 25 -17.26 7.67 3.01
N GLN A 26 -17.58 8.96 2.78
CA GLN A 26 -16.73 10.06 3.22
C GLN A 26 -16.84 10.20 4.75
N VAL A 27 -15.71 10.23 5.45
CA VAL A 27 -15.64 10.42 6.90
C VAL A 27 -14.96 11.75 7.22
N GLN A 28 -15.55 12.49 8.15
CA GLN A 28 -14.95 13.70 8.71
C GLN A 28 -14.40 13.38 10.11
N PRO A 29 -13.12 13.67 10.39
CA PRO A 29 -12.53 13.46 11.71
C PRO A 29 -13.13 14.43 12.73
N LYS A 30 -13.28 13.99 13.98
CA LYS A 30 -13.83 14.79 15.07
C LYS A 30 -12.77 15.22 16.07
N GLY A 31 -11.74 14.39 16.23
CA GLY A 31 -10.67 14.61 17.19
C GLY A 31 -9.44 15.28 16.58
N ASP A 32 -8.36 15.33 17.36
CA ASP A 32 -7.06 15.79 16.92
C ASP A 32 -6.50 14.88 15.82
N LEU A 33 -5.81 15.46 14.84
CA LEU A 33 -5.14 14.70 13.80
C LEU A 33 -3.64 14.61 14.05
N VAL A 34 -3.07 13.44 13.80
CA VAL A 34 -1.66 13.14 14.03
C VAL A 34 -0.98 12.84 12.71
N TYR A 35 0.01 13.65 12.34
CA TYR A 35 0.77 13.51 11.09
C TYR A 35 2.20 13.06 11.38
N PRO A 36 2.50 11.75 11.28
CA PRO A 36 3.86 11.25 11.46
C PRO A 36 4.79 11.78 10.37
N MET A 37 5.98 12.22 10.75
CA MET A 37 6.98 12.69 9.78
C MET A 37 7.57 11.56 8.93
N SER A 38 7.48 10.32 9.39
CA SER A 38 7.92 9.14 8.65
C SER A 38 6.72 8.31 8.21
N GLN A 39 6.16 8.61 7.03
CA GLN A 39 5.04 7.87 6.41
C GLN A 39 5.46 7.12 5.14
N HIS A 40 6.76 7.11 4.81
CA HIS A 40 7.32 6.56 3.57
C HIS A 40 8.75 6.07 3.78
N ILE A 41 9.28 5.34 2.82
CA ILE A 41 10.70 4.97 2.79
C ILE A 41 11.55 6.21 2.47
N GLY A 42 12.70 6.33 3.11
CA GLY A 42 13.66 7.40 2.90
C GLY A 42 13.76 8.35 4.10
N ALA A 43 14.18 9.58 3.86
CA ALA A 43 14.32 10.59 4.91
C ALA A 43 12.93 11.05 5.42
N PRO A 44 12.71 11.16 6.73
CA PRO A 44 11.48 11.74 7.26
C PRO A 44 11.23 13.13 6.71
N ALA A 45 9.96 13.54 6.60
CA ALA A 45 9.61 14.93 6.32
C ALA A 45 10.04 15.86 7.48
N VAL A 46 10.27 17.12 7.17
CA VAL A 46 10.70 18.13 8.15
C VAL A 46 9.55 19.12 8.38
N PRO A 47 9.07 19.29 9.64
CA PRO A 47 8.04 20.26 9.95
C PRO A 47 8.43 21.69 9.54
N ILE A 48 7.50 22.41 8.92
CA ILE A 48 7.65 23.85 8.57
C ILE A 48 6.68 24.72 9.35
N VAL A 49 5.92 24.12 10.27
CA VAL A 49 4.99 24.79 11.18
C VAL A 49 5.44 24.62 12.62
N ALA A 50 4.99 25.51 13.51
CA ALA A 50 5.29 25.50 14.94
C ALA A 50 4.01 25.39 15.78
N LYS A 51 4.16 25.03 17.07
CA LYS A 51 3.05 25.05 18.03
C LYS A 51 2.39 26.42 18.07
N GLY A 52 1.06 26.45 17.94
CA GLY A 52 0.23 27.64 17.93
C GLY A 52 -0.10 28.18 16.54
N ASP A 53 0.55 27.68 15.49
CA ASP A 53 0.22 28.08 14.12
C ASP A 53 -1.17 27.55 13.74
N HIS A 54 -2.01 28.42 13.15
CA HIS A 54 -3.24 28.00 12.50
C HIS A 54 -2.93 27.56 11.07
N VAL A 55 -3.49 26.42 10.65
CA VAL A 55 -3.28 25.84 9.32
C VAL A 55 -4.63 25.59 8.65
N LEU A 56 -4.64 25.68 7.33
CA LEU A 56 -5.80 25.37 6.50
C LEU A 56 -5.68 23.94 5.92
N ARG A 57 -6.79 23.34 5.60
CA ARG A 57 -6.82 22.09 4.83
C ARG A 57 -6.11 22.32 3.48
N GLY A 58 -5.24 21.37 3.08
CA GLY A 58 -4.42 21.51 1.87
C GLY A 58 -3.16 22.37 2.04
N GLN A 59 -2.91 22.96 3.19
CA GLN A 59 -1.65 23.63 3.49
C GLN A 59 -0.54 22.62 3.75
N MET A 60 0.65 22.87 3.17
CA MET A 60 1.85 22.09 3.48
C MET A 60 2.27 22.36 4.93
N ILE A 61 2.44 21.32 5.73
CA ILE A 61 2.85 21.38 7.14
C ILE A 61 4.24 20.78 7.38
N ALA A 62 4.73 19.98 6.43
CA ALA A 62 6.10 19.47 6.46
C ALA A 62 6.63 19.33 5.03
N GLU A 63 7.87 19.73 4.82
CA GLU A 63 8.57 19.61 3.54
C GLU A 63 9.33 18.28 3.43
N ALA A 64 9.73 17.90 2.22
CA ALA A 64 10.53 16.70 2.00
C ALA A 64 11.93 16.84 2.63
N GLY A 65 12.33 15.89 3.48
CA GLY A 65 13.62 15.91 4.19
C GLY A 65 14.81 15.43 3.37
N GLY A 66 14.65 15.14 2.07
CA GLY A 66 15.72 14.68 1.19
C GLY A 66 15.21 14.22 -0.18
N PHE A 67 16.10 13.66 -1.01
CA PHE A 67 15.75 13.20 -2.37
C PHE A 67 14.68 12.09 -2.35
N VAL A 68 14.83 11.10 -1.46
CA VAL A 68 13.82 10.08 -1.22
C VAL A 68 13.01 10.51 0.00
N SER A 69 12.04 11.37 -0.20
CA SER A 69 11.13 11.91 0.80
C SER A 69 9.89 12.48 0.11
N ALA A 70 8.86 12.85 0.88
CA ALA A 70 7.65 13.47 0.37
C ALA A 70 7.06 14.46 1.38
N PRO A 71 6.54 15.61 0.95
CA PRO A 71 5.89 16.57 1.83
C PRO A 71 4.59 16.02 2.42
N ILE A 72 4.13 16.67 3.50
CA ILE A 72 2.90 16.33 4.21
C ILE A 72 2.02 17.58 4.26
N TYR A 73 0.72 17.38 4.03
CA TYR A 73 -0.30 18.40 4.00
C TYR A 73 -1.31 18.19 5.11
N ALA A 74 -1.82 19.27 5.67
CA ALA A 74 -2.94 19.23 6.60
C ALA A 74 -4.21 18.76 5.86
N SER A 75 -4.87 17.79 6.41
CA SER A 75 -6.13 17.26 5.85
C SER A 75 -7.38 17.88 6.49
N VAL A 76 -7.18 18.79 7.45
CA VAL A 76 -8.20 19.61 8.12
C VAL A 76 -7.66 21.01 8.33
N SER A 77 -8.54 21.98 8.65
CA SER A 77 -8.13 23.25 9.29
C SER A 77 -8.01 23.08 10.80
N GLY A 78 -7.22 23.91 11.44
CA GLY A 78 -7.05 23.87 12.89
C GLY A 78 -5.71 24.44 13.37
N THR A 79 -5.40 24.23 14.66
CA THR A 79 -4.22 24.77 15.29
C THR A 79 -3.21 23.68 15.61
N VAL A 80 -1.94 23.92 15.30
CA VAL A 80 -0.84 23.03 15.68
C VAL A 80 -0.70 23.00 17.20
N LYS A 81 -1.13 21.90 17.82
CA LYS A 81 -1.17 21.72 19.27
C LYS A 81 0.21 21.41 19.85
N VAL A 82 0.93 20.51 19.19
CA VAL A 82 2.26 20.05 19.62
C VAL A 82 2.95 19.28 18.50
N ILE A 83 4.30 19.23 18.55
CA ILE A 83 5.13 18.36 17.71
C ILE A 83 5.90 17.43 18.65
N GLU A 84 5.56 16.14 18.64
CA GLU A 84 6.12 15.18 19.59
C GLU A 84 6.04 13.73 19.04
N PRO A 85 6.77 12.75 19.63
CA PRO A 85 6.67 11.35 19.23
C PRO A 85 5.30 10.76 19.52
N ARG A 86 4.61 10.23 18.48
CA ARG A 86 3.33 9.53 18.56
C ARG A 86 3.45 8.12 17.97
N PHE A 87 2.61 7.20 18.42
CA PHE A 87 2.56 5.86 17.87
C PHE A 87 2.05 5.85 16.42
N THR A 88 2.62 4.96 15.62
CA THR A 88 2.15 4.62 14.28
C THR A 88 1.49 3.25 14.27
N PRO A 89 0.74 2.88 13.22
CA PRO A 89 0.16 1.55 13.10
C PRO A 89 1.17 0.40 13.22
N ALA A 90 2.45 0.65 12.87
CA ALA A 90 3.53 -0.32 13.01
C ALA A 90 4.07 -0.48 14.45
N GLY A 91 3.49 0.24 15.42
CA GLY A 91 3.85 0.15 16.84
C GLY A 91 5.10 0.94 17.24
N SER A 92 5.72 1.68 16.34
CA SER A 92 6.83 2.59 16.65
C SER A 92 6.35 4.00 16.94
N LYS A 93 7.08 4.72 17.80
CA LYS A 93 6.87 6.17 18.00
C LYS A 93 7.76 6.94 17.04
N VAL A 94 7.17 7.88 16.30
CA VAL A 94 7.90 8.80 15.42
C VAL A 94 7.45 10.23 15.68
N ASN A 95 8.34 11.20 15.46
CA ASN A 95 8.00 12.61 15.56
C ASN A 95 6.80 12.94 14.67
N SER A 96 5.80 13.62 15.22
CA SER A 96 4.51 13.85 14.57
C SER A 96 4.00 15.24 14.88
N ILE A 97 3.41 15.89 13.89
CA ILE A 97 2.63 17.11 14.09
C ILE A 97 1.23 16.69 14.56
N VAL A 98 0.74 17.30 15.63
CA VAL A 98 -0.63 17.12 16.13
C VAL A 98 -1.40 18.40 15.88
N ILE A 99 -2.50 18.32 15.14
CA ILE A 99 -3.40 19.44 14.84
C ILE A 99 -4.70 19.25 15.60
N GLU A 100 -5.07 20.23 16.42
CA GLU A 100 -6.39 20.34 17.02
C GLU A 100 -7.37 20.79 15.94
N ASN A 101 -8.27 19.88 15.55
CA ASN A 101 -9.27 20.11 14.52
C ASN A 101 -10.28 21.17 14.99
N ASP A 102 -10.50 22.25 14.23
CA ASP A 102 -11.48 23.28 14.52
C ASP A 102 -12.90 22.94 14.04
N GLY A 103 -13.04 21.94 13.16
CA GLY A 103 -14.30 21.53 12.59
C GLY A 103 -14.83 22.43 11.47
N GLU A 104 -14.12 23.48 11.10
CA GLU A 104 -14.53 24.43 10.06
C GLU A 104 -14.12 23.96 8.66
N TYR A 105 -13.03 23.16 8.55
CA TYR A 105 -12.48 22.63 7.29
C TYR A 105 -12.17 23.72 6.25
N GLU A 106 -11.75 24.89 6.70
CA GLU A 106 -11.29 25.94 5.79
C GLU A 106 -10.13 25.43 4.92
N GLU A 107 -10.22 25.68 3.61
CA GLU A 107 -9.31 25.10 2.63
C GLU A 107 -8.51 26.17 1.91
N VAL A 108 -7.27 25.86 1.57
CA VAL A 108 -6.46 26.73 0.71
C VAL A 108 -7.07 26.80 -0.70
N GLU A 109 -6.92 27.95 -1.37
CA GLU A 109 -7.22 28.03 -2.79
C GLU A 109 -6.15 27.27 -3.57
N TYR A 110 -6.55 26.24 -4.31
CA TYR A 110 -5.65 25.55 -5.23
C TYR A 110 -5.50 26.38 -6.50
N SER A 111 -4.25 26.56 -6.93
CA SER A 111 -4.00 27.15 -8.24
C SER A 111 -4.60 26.21 -9.32
N THR A 112 -5.37 26.76 -10.24
CA THR A 112 -5.84 25.99 -11.40
C THR A 112 -4.64 25.55 -12.23
N PRO A 113 -4.36 24.24 -12.33
CA PRO A 113 -3.24 23.77 -13.13
C PRO A 113 -3.45 24.15 -14.60
N GLN A 114 -2.36 24.32 -15.33
CA GLN A 114 -2.46 24.39 -16.80
C GLN A 114 -2.98 23.05 -17.35
N ALA A 115 -3.49 23.05 -18.58
CA ALA A 115 -3.97 21.83 -19.19
C ALA A 115 -2.85 20.77 -19.23
N VAL A 116 -3.14 19.54 -18.81
CA VAL A 116 -2.14 18.44 -18.76
C VAL A 116 -1.46 18.25 -20.13
N SER A 117 -2.17 18.52 -21.23
CA SER A 117 -1.64 18.45 -22.61
C SER A 117 -0.50 19.44 -22.87
N GLU A 118 -0.42 20.53 -22.13
CA GLU A 118 0.58 21.60 -22.27
C GLU A 118 1.75 21.43 -21.30
N MET A 119 1.62 20.59 -20.28
CA MET A 119 2.68 20.36 -19.28
C MET A 119 3.84 19.57 -19.88
N SER A 120 5.05 19.98 -19.55
CA SER A 120 6.28 19.22 -19.77
C SER A 120 6.36 18.00 -18.84
N LYS A 121 7.22 17.02 -19.17
CA LYS A 121 7.48 15.87 -18.29
C LYS A 121 7.99 16.30 -16.90
N GLU A 122 8.80 17.34 -16.84
CA GLU A 122 9.35 17.88 -15.59
C GLU A 122 8.25 18.52 -14.74
N GLU A 123 7.36 19.31 -15.32
CA GLU A 123 6.23 19.91 -14.61
C GLU A 123 5.30 18.86 -14.03
N ILE A 124 5.00 17.79 -14.78
CA ILE A 124 4.21 16.64 -14.29
C ILE A 124 4.91 15.97 -13.09
N LEU A 125 6.21 15.69 -13.21
CA LEU A 125 6.98 15.06 -12.11
C LEU A 125 7.05 15.98 -10.88
N ASN A 126 7.17 17.29 -11.07
CA ASN A 126 7.16 18.25 -9.97
C ASN A 126 5.80 18.28 -9.29
N ALA A 127 4.70 18.39 -10.04
CA ALA A 127 3.34 18.34 -9.49
C ALA A 127 3.08 17.09 -8.65
N ILE A 128 3.53 15.90 -9.12
CA ILE A 128 3.43 14.65 -8.37
C ILE A 128 4.25 14.70 -7.07
N GLY A 129 5.48 15.22 -7.13
CA GLY A 129 6.36 15.32 -5.98
C GLY A 129 5.85 16.32 -4.94
N ASP A 130 5.46 17.49 -5.40
CA ASP A 130 4.98 18.60 -4.58
C ASP A 130 3.63 18.26 -3.92
N ALA A 131 2.79 17.45 -4.57
CA ALA A 131 1.56 16.92 -3.96
C ALA A 131 1.79 15.86 -2.87
N GLY A 132 3.02 15.45 -2.61
CA GLY A 132 3.35 14.50 -1.55
C GLY A 132 2.90 13.07 -1.81
N ILE A 133 2.77 12.66 -3.08
CA ILE A 133 2.30 11.32 -3.45
C ILE A 133 3.39 10.28 -3.20
N VAL A 134 3.00 9.20 -2.51
CA VAL A 134 3.83 8.01 -2.28
C VAL A 134 3.09 6.76 -2.73
N GLY A 135 3.78 5.64 -2.89
CA GLY A 135 3.18 4.36 -3.23
C GLY A 135 2.21 3.89 -2.14
N MET A 136 0.91 3.94 -2.39
CA MET A 136 -0.14 3.67 -1.41
C MET A 136 -0.46 2.18 -1.24
N GLY A 137 0.02 1.31 -2.13
CA GLY A 137 -0.21 -0.14 -2.07
C GLY A 137 0.87 -0.94 -1.36
N GLY A 138 1.85 -0.29 -0.72
CA GLY A 138 2.98 -0.98 -0.10
C GLY A 138 3.80 -0.10 0.84
N ALA A 139 5.12 -0.10 0.67
CA ALA A 139 6.06 0.52 1.60
C ALA A 139 6.17 2.06 1.53
N GLY A 140 5.33 2.72 0.75
CA GLY A 140 5.30 4.18 0.68
C GLY A 140 6.51 4.80 -0.04
N PHE A 141 7.02 4.18 -1.09
CA PHE A 141 8.11 4.79 -1.85
C PHE A 141 7.64 6.07 -2.58
N PRO A 142 8.38 7.20 -2.51
CA PRO A 142 7.99 8.46 -3.15
C PRO A 142 7.79 8.30 -4.66
N THR A 143 6.59 8.64 -5.14
CA THR A 143 6.15 8.35 -6.51
C THR A 143 6.95 9.13 -7.56
N LYS A 144 7.30 10.40 -7.29
CA LYS A 144 8.18 11.19 -8.17
C LYS A 144 9.50 10.47 -8.46
N VAL A 145 10.13 9.88 -7.43
CA VAL A 145 11.40 9.15 -7.57
C VAL A 145 11.20 7.89 -8.40
N LYS A 146 10.09 7.15 -8.18
CA LYS A 146 9.74 5.96 -8.95
C LYS A 146 9.52 6.26 -10.43
N LEU A 147 8.87 7.38 -10.74
CA LEU A 147 8.57 7.83 -12.10
C LEU A 147 9.74 8.57 -12.78
N SER A 148 10.91 8.67 -12.09
CA SER A 148 12.14 9.26 -12.62
C SER A 148 13.27 8.22 -12.71
N PRO A 149 13.09 7.11 -13.49
CA PRO A 149 14.15 6.12 -13.65
C PRO A 149 15.33 6.71 -14.44
N LYS A 150 16.52 6.15 -14.26
CA LYS A 150 17.74 6.60 -14.95
C LYS A 150 17.62 6.52 -16.48
N GLU A 151 16.88 5.55 -16.98
CA GLU A 151 16.71 5.26 -18.41
C GLU A 151 15.21 5.20 -18.76
N PRO A 152 14.52 6.35 -18.84
CA PRO A 152 13.06 6.39 -19.07
C PRO A 152 12.65 5.77 -20.41
N ASP A 153 13.51 5.83 -21.43
CA ASP A 153 13.25 5.27 -22.75
C ASP A 153 13.21 3.73 -22.76
N LYS A 154 13.75 3.08 -21.70
CA LYS A 154 13.70 1.62 -21.53
C LYS A 154 12.46 1.12 -20.80
N ILE A 155 11.58 2.01 -20.37
CA ILE A 155 10.30 1.63 -19.76
C ILE A 155 9.30 1.27 -20.85
N ASP A 156 8.92 -0.02 -20.88
CA ASP A 156 7.95 -0.57 -21.83
C ASP A 156 6.54 -0.67 -21.25
N TYR A 157 6.43 -0.79 -19.91
CA TYR A 157 5.17 -1.07 -19.23
C TYR A 157 4.98 -0.24 -17.97
N ILE A 158 3.83 0.42 -17.89
CA ILE A 158 3.29 0.99 -16.65
C ILE A 158 2.18 0.06 -16.19
N ILE A 159 2.33 -0.57 -15.04
CA ILE A 159 1.41 -1.59 -14.53
C ILE A 159 0.60 -1.00 -13.37
N ALA A 160 -0.70 -0.81 -13.58
CA ALA A 160 -1.64 -0.55 -12.51
C ALA A 160 -1.92 -1.85 -11.76
N ASN A 161 -1.53 -1.90 -10.50
CA ASN A 161 -1.81 -3.01 -9.60
C ASN A 161 -3.26 -2.92 -9.11
N CYS A 162 -4.17 -3.57 -9.83
CA CYS A 162 -5.57 -3.71 -9.51
C CYS A 162 -5.91 -5.11 -8.95
N ALA A 163 -4.90 -5.87 -8.55
CA ALA A 163 -5.09 -7.23 -8.03
C ALA A 163 -5.82 -7.24 -6.69
N GLU A 164 -5.40 -6.39 -5.73
CA GLU A 164 -5.94 -6.35 -4.36
C GLU A 164 -6.11 -7.78 -3.77
N CYS A 165 -4.98 -8.52 -3.77
CA CYS A 165 -4.97 -9.95 -3.43
C CYS A 165 -5.02 -10.26 -1.92
N GLU A 166 -4.83 -9.25 -1.05
CA GLU A 166 -4.98 -9.41 0.39
C GLU A 166 -6.45 -9.69 0.75
N PRO A 167 -6.74 -10.70 1.58
CA PRO A 167 -8.10 -10.96 2.04
C PRO A 167 -8.72 -9.76 2.78
N TYR A 168 -10.04 -9.68 2.76
CA TYR A 168 -10.89 -8.68 3.41
C TYR A 168 -10.81 -7.25 2.86
N ILE A 169 -9.75 -6.87 2.15
CA ILE A 169 -9.56 -5.51 1.62
C ILE A 169 -10.36 -5.34 0.33
N THR A 170 -11.08 -4.23 0.21
CA THR A 170 -11.94 -3.90 -0.93
C THR A 170 -11.86 -2.42 -1.34
N ALA A 171 -10.87 -1.69 -0.82
CA ALA A 171 -10.68 -0.27 -1.07
C ALA A 171 -10.38 0.02 -2.56
N ASP A 172 -9.43 -0.72 -3.17
CA ASP A 172 -9.09 -0.57 -4.58
C ASP A 172 -10.24 -1.05 -5.49
N TYR A 173 -10.92 -2.14 -5.11
CA TYR A 173 -12.11 -2.64 -5.81
C TYR A 173 -13.18 -1.55 -5.91
N ARG A 174 -13.56 -0.94 -4.78
CA ARG A 174 -14.56 0.12 -4.76
C ARG A 174 -14.08 1.37 -5.48
N GLN A 175 -12.83 1.73 -5.35
CA GLN A 175 -12.26 2.88 -6.06
C GLN A 175 -12.34 2.72 -7.58
N ILE A 176 -12.08 1.52 -8.11
CA ILE A 176 -12.21 1.25 -9.55
C ILE A 176 -13.67 1.40 -9.99
N LEU A 177 -14.63 0.87 -9.23
CA LEU A 177 -16.04 0.94 -9.59
C LEU A 177 -16.61 2.35 -9.50
N GLU A 178 -16.23 3.13 -8.49
CA GLU A 178 -16.81 4.45 -8.22
C GLU A 178 -16.03 5.59 -8.88
N HIS A 179 -14.70 5.44 -9.02
CA HIS A 179 -13.78 6.47 -9.51
C HIS A 179 -12.81 5.94 -10.58
N GLY A 180 -13.24 4.97 -11.40
CA GLY A 180 -12.39 4.35 -12.44
C GLY A 180 -11.86 5.34 -13.46
N GLU A 181 -12.58 6.42 -13.71
CA GLU A 181 -12.19 7.52 -14.58
C GLU A 181 -10.89 8.21 -14.06
N GLU A 182 -10.77 8.45 -12.75
CA GLU A 182 -9.55 9.03 -12.16
C GLU A 182 -8.33 8.11 -12.37
N LEU A 183 -8.54 6.79 -12.28
CA LEU A 183 -7.49 5.81 -12.51
C LEU A 183 -7.01 5.81 -13.96
N VAL A 184 -7.93 5.87 -14.93
CA VAL A 184 -7.58 5.90 -16.35
C VAL A 184 -6.91 7.22 -16.73
N GLU A 185 -7.42 8.35 -16.28
CA GLU A 185 -6.80 9.67 -16.52
C GLU A 185 -5.42 9.77 -15.86
N GLY A 186 -5.24 9.23 -14.65
CA GLY A 186 -3.94 9.12 -13.99
C GLY A 186 -2.95 8.26 -14.79
N MET A 187 -3.40 7.16 -15.39
CA MET A 187 -2.58 6.35 -16.29
C MET A 187 -2.17 7.12 -17.54
N LYS A 188 -3.06 7.93 -18.14
CA LYS A 188 -2.73 8.81 -19.26
C LYS A 188 -1.62 9.78 -18.90
N ILE A 189 -1.70 10.39 -17.73
CA ILE A 189 -0.68 11.31 -17.22
C ILE A 189 0.67 10.61 -17.10
N ILE A 190 0.72 9.41 -16.50
CA ILE A 190 1.97 8.65 -16.36
C ILE A 190 2.54 8.27 -17.73
N LEU A 191 1.69 7.85 -18.69
CA LEU A 191 2.11 7.50 -20.03
C LEU A 191 2.69 8.68 -20.83
N ARG A 192 2.45 9.93 -20.43
CA ARG A 192 3.14 11.10 -21.01
C ARG A 192 4.61 11.21 -20.60
N LEU A 193 4.97 10.60 -19.47
CA LEU A 193 6.37 10.55 -19.03
C LEU A 193 7.21 9.55 -19.84
N PHE A 194 6.57 8.54 -20.47
CA PHE A 194 7.22 7.40 -21.11
C PHE A 194 6.65 7.18 -22.50
N ASP A 195 7.37 7.61 -23.53
CA ASP A 195 6.88 7.67 -24.90
C ASP A 195 6.56 6.28 -25.50
N ASN A 196 7.34 5.26 -25.11
CA ASN A 196 7.23 3.89 -25.63
C ASN A 196 6.36 2.97 -24.76
N ALA A 197 6.00 3.38 -23.55
CA ALA A 197 5.33 2.51 -22.60
C ALA A 197 3.87 2.26 -22.94
N LYS A 198 3.39 1.06 -22.55
CA LYS A 198 1.97 0.69 -22.51
C LYS A 198 1.49 0.65 -21.06
N GLY A 199 0.24 1.09 -20.84
CA GLY A 199 -0.45 0.98 -19.56
C GLY A 199 -1.17 -0.37 -19.46
N LEU A 200 -0.85 -1.15 -18.42
CA LEU A 200 -1.48 -2.45 -18.15
C LEU A 200 -2.27 -2.38 -16.84
N PHE A 201 -3.54 -2.75 -16.85
CA PHE A 201 -4.37 -2.87 -15.65
C PHE A 201 -4.49 -4.34 -15.28
N GLY A 202 -3.76 -4.78 -14.26
CA GLY A 202 -3.76 -6.17 -13.80
C GLY A 202 -4.86 -6.42 -12.77
N VAL A 203 -5.98 -7.03 -13.18
CA VAL A 203 -7.18 -7.24 -12.35
C VAL A 203 -7.43 -8.73 -12.14
N GLU A 204 -7.64 -9.17 -10.90
CA GLU A 204 -8.01 -10.56 -10.60
C GLU A 204 -9.41 -10.92 -11.09
N ASP A 205 -9.63 -12.17 -11.50
CA ASP A 205 -10.86 -12.67 -12.11
C ASP A 205 -12.05 -12.78 -11.17
N ASN A 206 -11.86 -12.58 -9.87
CA ASN A 206 -12.93 -12.41 -8.89
C ASN A 206 -13.58 -10.99 -8.90
N LYS A 207 -13.12 -10.10 -9.80
CA LYS A 207 -13.60 -8.72 -9.97
C LYS A 207 -14.05 -8.47 -11.42
N PRO A 208 -15.04 -9.25 -11.93
CA PRO A 208 -15.46 -9.15 -13.33
C PRO A 208 -16.03 -7.77 -13.71
N ASP A 209 -16.73 -7.12 -12.79
CA ASP A 209 -17.30 -5.79 -12.91
C ASP A 209 -16.21 -4.70 -13.06
N CYS A 210 -15.12 -4.78 -12.28
CA CYS A 210 -13.95 -3.90 -12.48
C CYS A 210 -13.30 -4.10 -13.84
N ILE A 211 -13.20 -5.35 -14.31
CA ILE A 211 -12.65 -5.67 -15.64
C ILE A 211 -13.52 -5.05 -16.73
N GLU A 212 -14.84 -5.17 -16.64
CA GLU A 212 -15.79 -4.59 -17.59
C GLU A 212 -15.73 -3.05 -17.58
N LYS A 213 -15.77 -2.45 -16.37
CA LYS A 213 -15.66 -0.98 -16.21
C LYS A 213 -14.37 -0.44 -16.83
N LEU A 214 -13.22 -1.04 -16.52
CA LEU A 214 -11.94 -0.59 -17.06
C LEU A 214 -11.83 -0.79 -18.56
N LYS A 215 -12.33 -1.90 -19.12
CA LYS A 215 -12.38 -2.12 -20.57
C LYS A 215 -13.23 -1.07 -21.30
N GLU A 216 -14.36 -0.68 -20.72
CA GLU A 216 -15.20 0.38 -21.30
C GLU A 216 -14.47 1.73 -21.26
N LEU A 217 -13.81 2.06 -20.15
CA LEU A 217 -13.07 3.32 -20.01
C LEU A 217 -11.81 3.40 -20.88
N THR A 218 -11.23 2.27 -21.23
CA THR A 218 -9.97 2.21 -22.01
C THR A 218 -10.18 1.82 -23.48
N LYS A 219 -11.42 1.65 -23.95
CA LYS A 219 -11.72 1.14 -25.31
C LYS A 219 -11.10 1.96 -26.45
N ASP A 220 -10.99 3.28 -26.25
CA ASP A 220 -10.44 4.21 -27.23
C ASP A 220 -8.97 4.57 -26.98
N GLU A 221 -8.30 3.87 -26.03
CA GLU A 221 -6.92 4.14 -25.59
C GLU A 221 -5.95 3.06 -26.11
N PRO A 222 -5.33 3.24 -27.28
CA PRO A 222 -4.53 2.19 -27.93
C PRO A 222 -3.27 1.78 -27.14
N ARG A 223 -2.83 2.60 -26.19
CA ARG A 223 -1.69 2.30 -25.31
C ARG A 223 -2.09 1.64 -23.99
N MET A 224 -3.36 1.29 -23.79
CA MET A 224 -3.85 0.70 -22.56
C MET A 224 -4.46 -0.68 -22.77
N GLU A 225 -4.24 -1.58 -21.83
CA GLU A 225 -4.78 -2.94 -21.88
C GLU A 225 -5.21 -3.42 -20.48
N VAL A 226 -6.39 -4.05 -20.40
CA VAL A 226 -6.92 -4.65 -19.18
C VAL A 226 -6.64 -6.15 -19.20
N LEU A 227 -5.80 -6.62 -18.28
CA LEU A 227 -5.34 -7.99 -18.18
C LEU A 227 -6.07 -8.72 -17.07
N LYS A 228 -6.64 -9.88 -17.41
CA LYS A 228 -7.32 -10.77 -16.46
C LYS A 228 -6.33 -11.71 -15.80
N LEU A 229 -6.17 -11.58 -14.47
CA LEU A 229 -5.26 -12.37 -13.64
C LEU A 229 -6.03 -13.47 -12.89
N GLN A 230 -5.35 -14.56 -12.58
CA GLN A 230 -5.88 -15.58 -11.69
C GLN A 230 -5.98 -15.06 -10.26
N THR A 231 -7.15 -15.20 -9.65
CA THR A 231 -7.34 -14.88 -8.21
C THR A 231 -6.50 -15.83 -7.36
N LYS A 232 -5.46 -15.31 -6.74
CA LYS A 232 -4.65 -15.99 -5.73
C LYS A 232 -3.69 -15.02 -5.02
N TYR A 233 -3.18 -15.41 -3.89
CA TYR A 233 -2.25 -14.62 -3.11
C TYR A 233 -0.79 -15.16 -3.25
N PRO A 234 0.23 -14.30 -3.45
CA PRO A 234 0.23 -12.85 -3.58
C PRO A 234 0.29 -12.37 -5.05
N GLN A 235 -0.82 -12.37 -5.77
CA GLN A 235 -0.90 -11.94 -7.18
C GLN A 235 -0.52 -10.46 -7.35
N GLY A 236 -0.85 -9.60 -6.37
CA GLY A 236 -0.48 -8.19 -6.34
C GLY A 236 0.95 -7.92 -5.85
N GLY A 237 1.72 -8.94 -5.50
CA GLY A 237 3.14 -8.76 -5.21
C GLY A 237 3.87 -8.24 -6.44
N GLU A 238 4.68 -7.16 -6.30
CA GLU A 238 5.28 -6.44 -7.44
C GLU A 238 5.98 -7.38 -8.44
N ARG A 239 6.83 -8.30 -7.94
CA ARG A 239 7.56 -9.26 -8.79
C ARG A 239 6.62 -10.26 -9.46
N GLN A 240 5.60 -10.75 -8.76
CA GLN A 240 4.61 -11.69 -9.26
C GLN A 240 3.72 -11.03 -10.31
N LEU A 241 3.35 -9.77 -10.08
CA LEU A 241 2.54 -9.00 -11.01
C LEU A 241 3.31 -8.70 -12.31
N ILE A 242 4.56 -8.24 -12.22
CA ILE A 242 5.43 -8.04 -13.38
C ILE A 242 5.53 -9.34 -14.20
N TYR A 243 5.81 -10.47 -13.52
CA TYR A 243 5.90 -11.75 -14.22
C TYR A 243 4.58 -12.16 -14.87
N ALA A 244 3.47 -12.05 -14.16
CA ALA A 244 2.16 -12.43 -14.67
C ALA A 244 1.72 -11.60 -15.88
N THR A 245 2.02 -10.29 -15.88
CA THR A 245 1.57 -9.36 -16.93
C THR A 245 2.52 -9.25 -18.10
N THR A 246 3.83 -9.44 -17.90
CA THR A 246 4.85 -9.20 -18.93
C THR A 246 5.72 -10.42 -19.26
N GLY A 247 5.71 -11.46 -18.43
CA GLY A 247 6.65 -12.60 -18.51
C GLY A 247 8.07 -12.29 -18.03
N ARG A 248 8.36 -11.04 -17.64
CA ARG A 248 9.67 -10.61 -17.14
C ARG A 248 9.85 -10.99 -15.68
N ALA A 249 11.07 -11.31 -15.27
CA ALA A 249 11.38 -11.67 -13.89
C ALA A 249 12.43 -10.73 -13.31
N ILE A 250 12.26 -10.34 -12.04
CA ILE A 250 13.23 -9.56 -11.27
C ILE A 250 13.55 -10.25 -9.94
N ASN A 251 14.76 -10.04 -9.45
CA ASN A 251 15.24 -10.54 -8.15
C ASN A 251 15.31 -9.42 -7.10
N SER A 252 15.84 -9.71 -5.90
CA SER A 252 15.91 -8.75 -4.78
C SER A 252 16.90 -7.60 -5.00
N SER A 253 17.83 -7.72 -5.95
CA SER A 253 18.82 -6.68 -6.27
C SER A 253 18.38 -5.78 -7.42
N MET A 254 17.30 -6.13 -8.11
CA MET A 254 16.75 -5.40 -9.25
C MET A 254 15.55 -4.52 -8.82
N LEU A 255 15.41 -3.40 -9.50
CA LEU A 255 14.21 -2.59 -9.46
C LEU A 255 13.26 -2.96 -10.62
N PRO A 256 11.96 -2.68 -10.54
CA PRO A 256 11.04 -2.87 -11.67
C PRO A 256 11.51 -2.21 -12.97
N ALA A 257 12.15 -1.03 -12.87
CA ALA A 257 12.71 -0.31 -14.00
C ALA A 257 13.81 -1.10 -14.74
N ASP A 258 14.58 -1.94 -14.05
CA ASP A 258 15.60 -2.81 -14.68
C ASP A 258 14.96 -3.87 -15.60
N ALA A 259 13.68 -4.17 -15.39
CA ALA A 259 12.87 -5.01 -16.27
C ALA A 259 11.98 -4.18 -17.22
N GLY A 260 12.21 -2.88 -17.35
CA GLY A 260 11.42 -1.99 -18.20
C GLY A 260 9.99 -1.78 -17.69
N CYS A 261 9.76 -1.88 -16.39
CA CYS A 261 8.44 -1.77 -15.78
C CYS A 261 8.39 -0.70 -14.68
N VAL A 262 7.25 -0.06 -14.55
CA VAL A 262 6.85 0.71 -13.36
C VAL A 262 5.55 0.13 -12.84
N VAL A 263 5.44 -0.07 -11.54
CA VAL A 263 4.22 -0.64 -10.93
C VAL A 263 3.68 0.34 -9.91
N ASP A 264 2.44 0.77 -10.06
CA ASP A 264 1.74 1.62 -9.10
C ASP A 264 0.36 1.06 -8.74
N ASN A 265 -0.06 1.33 -7.50
CA ASN A 265 -1.36 0.93 -6.98
C ASN A 265 -2.48 1.86 -7.50
N VAL A 266 -3.71 1.38 -7.53
CA VAL A 266 -4.93 2.13 -7.92
C VAL A 266 -5.01 3.50 -7.26
N ALA A 267 -4.89 3.55 -5.91
CA ALA A 267 -4.98 4.81 -5.17
C ALA A 267 -3.85 5.79 -5.52
N THR A 268 -2.63 5.29 -5.79
CA THR A 268 -1.49 6.11 -6.20
C THR A 268 -1.75 6.77 -7.55
N ILE A 269 -2.22 5.99 -8.54
CA ILE A 269 -2.49 6.50 -9.90
C ILE A 269 -3.64 7.52 -9.88
N SER A 270 -4.71 7.27 -9.12
CA SER A 270 -5.81 8.23 -8.95
C SER A 270 -5.35 9.52 -8.23
N ALA A 271 -4.43 9.40 -7.24
CA ALA A 271 -3.85 10.58 -6.60
C ALA A 271 -2.99 11.41 -7.57
N ILE A 272 -2.27 10.77 -8.51
CA ILE A 272 -1.53 11.46 -9.58
C ILE A 272 -2.49 12.31 -10.43
N TYR A 273 -3.64 11.76 -10.83
CA TYR A 273 -4.64 12.53 -11.55
C TYR A 273 -5.10 13.76 -10.76
N ARG A 274 -5.47 13.58 -9.49
CA ARG A 274 -5.92 14.69 -8.64
C ARG A 274 -4.84 15.77 -8.48
N ALA A 275 -3.61 15.38 -8.30
CA ALA A 275 -2.49 16.31 -8.17
C ALA A 275 -2.22 17.10 -9.46
N VAL A 276 -2.09 16.40 -10.60
CA VAL A 276 -1.64 17.01 -11.84
C VAL A 276 -2.77 17.75 -12.56
N ALA A 277 -3.99 17.19 -12.54
CA ALA A 277 -5.13 17.78 -13.26
C ALA A 277 -5.97 18.74 -12.42
N LYS A 278 -5.96 18.59 -11.07
CA LYS A 278 -6.77 19.42 -10.17
C LYS A 278 -5.96 20.27 -9.19
N GLY A 279 -4.63 20.04 -9.08
CA GLY A 279 -3.77 20.75 -8.13
C GLY A 279 -3.95 20.32 -6.67
N GLU A 280 -4.68 19.23 -6.42
CA GLU A 280 -5.01 18.75 -5.09
C GLU A 280 -3.84 17.95 -4.48
N PRO A 281 -3.31 18.31 -3.31
CA PRO A 281 -2.29 17.51 -2.64
C PRO A 281 -2.89 16.21 -2.07
N SER A 282 -2.02 15.25 -1.78
CA SER A 282 -2.42 13.97 -1.18
C SER A 282 -2.78 14.13 0.29
N MET A 283 -4.08 14.09 0.63
CA MET A 283 -4.61 14.35 1.97
C MET A 283 -5.51 13.25 2.53
N ASP A 284 -5.92 12.33 1.69
CA ASP A 284 -6.84 11.25 2.06
C ASP A 284 -6.56 9.97 1.29
N ARG A 285 -7.18 8.89 1.73
CA ARG A 285 -7.25 7.64 1.00
C ARG A 285 -8.48 6.83 1.40
N ILE A 286 -8.80 5.82 0.60
CA ILE A 286 -9.83 4.85 0.94
C ILE A 286 -9.21 3.76 1.82
N VAL A 287 -9.85 3.49 2.96
CA VAL A 287 -9.45 2.47 3.94
C VAL A 287 -10.62 1.50 4.14
N THR A 288 -10.36 0.21 4.02
CA THR A 288 -11.36 -0.81 4.36
C THR A 288 -11.36 -1.06 5.87
N VAL A 289 -12.52 -0.92 6.52
CA VAL A 289 -12.72 -1.41 7.90
C VAL A 289 -13.57 -2.67 7.80
N SER A 290 -13.06 -3.83 8.26
CA SER A 290 -13.73 -5.12 8.06
C SER A 290 -13.36 -6.13 9.15
N GLY A 291 -13.90 -7.33 9.04
CA GLY A 291 -13.75 -8.42 9.99
C GLY A 291 -15.07 -8.76 10.69
N ASP A 292 -15.10 -9.88 11.37
CA ASP A 292 -16.30 -10.40 12.01
C ASP A 292 -16.66 -9.69 13.33
N ALA A 293 -15.73 -8.92 13.90
CA ALA A 293 -15.94 -8.11 15.09
C ALA A 293 -16.55 -6.72 14.81
N VAL A 294 -16.62 -6.27 13.54
CA VAL A 294 -17.13 -4.94 13.15
C VAL A 294 -18.62 -4.99 12.84
N HIS A 295 -19.39 -3.98 13.29
CA HIS A 295 -20.82 -3.93 13.04
C HIS A 295 -21.16 -3.75 11.55
N GLU A 296 -20.58 -2.73 10.92
CA GLU A 296 -20.87 -2.32 9.55
C GLU A 296 -19.57 -2.26 8.72
N PRO A 297 -18.98 -3.43 8.34
CA PRO A 297 -17.81 -3.43 7.47
C PRO A 297 -18.06 -2.59 6.21
N GLY A 298 -17.06 -1.80 5.79
CA GLY A 298 -17.20 -0.90 4.65
C GLY A 298 -15.88 -0.30 4.20
N ASN A 299 -15.98 0.64 3.25
CA ASN A 299 -14.85 1.35 2.69
C ASN A 299 -15.03 2.85 2.96
N PHE A 300 -14.04 3.45 3.58
CA PHE A 300 -14.13 4.81 4.09
C PHE A 300 -13.05 5.69 3.46
N LYS A 301 -13.45 6.83 2.89
CA LYS A 301 -12.50 7.85 2.47
C LYS A 301 -12.07 8.65 3.69
N ALA A 302 -10.87 8.33 4.19
CA ALA A 302 -10.34 8.81 5.46
C ALA A 302 -9.23 9.84 5.23
N PRO A 303 -9.31 11.04 5.86
CA PRO A 303 -8.23 12.02 5.89
C PRO A 303 -6.98 11.46 6.57
N PHE A 304 -5.79 11.81 6.07
CA PHE A 304 -4.55 11.48 6.76
C PHE A 304 -4.49 12.17 8.12
N GLY A 305 -3.93 11.48 9.09
CA GLY A 305 -3.88 11.96 10.47
C GLY A 305 -5.09 11.59 11.33
N MET A 306 -6.21 11.24 10.73
CA MET A 306 -7.41 10.82 11.45
C MET A 306 -7.13 9.59 12.33
N ASN A 307 -7.66 9.57 13.54
CA ASN A 307 -7.51 8.44 14.45
C ASN A 307 -8.23 7.19 13.91
N GLN A 308 -7.57 6.03 13.92
CA GLN A 308 -8.18 4.78 13.43
C GLN A 308 -9.36 4.33 14.29
N ALA A 309 -9.43 4.70 15.56
CA ALA A 309 -10.61 4.45 16.40
C ALA A 309 -11.87 5.12 15.83
N GLU A 310 -11.75 6.35 15.30
CA GLU A 310 -12.87 7.05 14.69
C GLU A 310 -13.38 6.36 13.41
N LEU A 311 -12.49 5.69 12.65
CA LEU A 311 -12.90 4.88 11.50
C LEU A 311 -13.67 3.63 11.92
N ILE A 312 -13.28 3.00 13.02
CA ILE A 312 -14.00 1.86 13.58
C ILE A 312 -15.38 2.32 14.07
N GLU A 313 -15.47 3.49 14.70
CA GLU A 313 -16.76 4.10 15.08
C GLU A 313 -17.64 4.40 13.86
N ALA A 314 -17.05 4.93 12.77
CA ALA A 314 -17.76 5.16 11.51
C ALA A 314 -18.29 3.85 10.88
N ALA A 315 -17.65 2.73 11.17
CA ALA A 315 -18.09 1.38 10.82
C ALA A 315 -19.07 0.76 11.86
N GLY A 316 -19.71 1.59 12.67
CA GLY A 316 -20.70 1.18 13.69
C GLY A 316 -20.08 0.60 14.97
N GLY A 317 -18.77 0.69 15.16
CA GLY A 317 -18.05 0.15 16.31
C GLY A 317 -17.91 -1.38 16.29
N TYR A 318 -17.59 -1.92 17.46
CA TYR A 318 -17.44 -3.37 17.63
C TYR A 318 -18.75 -4.04 18.01
N LYS A 319 -19.04 -5.18 17.37
CA LYS A 319 -20.10 -6.12 17.83
C LYS A 319 -19.69 -6.82 19.13
N VAL A 320 -18.42 -7.17 19.19
CA VAL A 320 -17.74 -7.86 20.29
C VAL A 320 -16.34 -7.31 20.34
N ASP A 321 -15.76 -7.18 21.53
CA ASP A 321 -14.35 -6.79 21.67
C ASP A 321 -13.44 -7.74 20.89
N PRO A 322 -12.63 -7.22 19.96
CA PRO A 322 -11.80 -8.06 19.11
C PRO A 322 -10.62 -8.65 19.89
N GLU A 323 -10.35 -9.95 19.70
CA GLU A 323 -9.11 -10.56 20.17
C GLU A 323 -7.92 -10.16 19.30
N LYS A 324 -8.16 -9.75 18.04
CA LYS A 324 -7.11 -9.36 17.11
C LYS A 324 -7.52 -8.20 16.23
N ILE A 325 -6.66 -7.19 16.19
CA ILE A 325 -6.79 -6.06 15.25
C ILE A 325 -5.54 -6.02 14.38
N ILE A 326 -5.73 -5.83 13.07
CA ILE A 326 -4.65 -5.79 12.08
C ILE A 326 -4.76 -4.49 11.28
N SER A 327 -3.65 -3.76 11.17
CA SER A 327 -3.48 -2.70 10.17
C SER A 327 -2.93 -3.31 8.89
N GLY A 328 -3.64 -3.13 7.78
CA GLY A 328 -3.36 -3.80 6.52
C GLY A 328 -4.01 -5.18 6.41
N GLY A 329 -3.59 -5.97 5.42
CA GLY A 329 -4.14 -7.30 5.19
C GLY A 329 -3.67 -8.36 6.19
N PRO A 330 -4.38 -9.49 6.30
CA PRO A 330 -4.05 -10.52 7.28
C PRO A 330 -2.75 -11.27 6.96
N MET A 331 -2.26 -11.18 5.72
CA MET A 331 -1.06 -11.90 5.28
C MET A 331 0.23 -11.07 5.50
N MET A 332 0.21 -9.77 5.20
CA MET A 332 1.39 -8.88 5.29
C MET A 332 1.24 -7.76 6.31
N GLY A 333 0.06 -7.47 6.81
CA GLY A 333 -0.20 -6.41 7.78
C GLY A 333 0.41 -6.66 9.16
N PHE A 334 0.15 -5.74 10.08
CA PHE A 334 0.69 -5.74 11.44
C PHE A 334 -0.45 -5.88 12.45
N SER A 335 -0.30 -6.81 13.42
CA SER A 335 -1.18 -6.83 14.59
C SER A 335 -0.94 -5.59 15.43
N MET A 336 -2.01 -4.89 15.80
CA MET A 336 -1.97 -3.68 16.60
C MET A 336 -2.30 -3.97 18.06
N PHE A 337 -1.61 -3.29 18.96
CA PHE A 337 -1.90 -3.31 20.40
C PHE A 337 -2.77 -2.13 20.85
N THR A 338 -2.96 -1.14 19.96
CA THR A 338 -3.84 0.01 20.15
C THR A 338 -4.37 0.49 18.79
N VAL A 339 -5.56 1.04 18.78
CA VAL A 339 -6.17 1.72 17.63
C VAL A 339 -6.04 3.24 17.72
N ASP A 340 -5.47 3.75 18.82
CA ASP A 340 -5.10 5.17 18.99
C ASP A 340 -3.84 5.50 18.18
N VAL A 341 -3.97 5.39 16.89
CA VAL A 341 -2.93 5.64 15.89
C VAL A 341 -3.54 6.29 14.64
N PRO A 342 -2.78 7.11 13.89
CA PRO A 342 -3.32 7.83 12.75
C PRO A 342 -3.50 6.94 11.51
N VAL A 343 -4.44 7.33 10.65
CA VAL A 343 -4.43 6.97 9.23
C VAL A 343 -3.24 7.64 8.56
N THR A 344 -2.44 6.87 7.87
CA THR A 344 -1.24 7.34 7.15
C THR A 344 -1.40 7.14 5.65
N LYS A 345 -0.48 7.67 4.85
CA LYS A 345 -0.45 7.49 3.39
C LYS A 345 -0.45 6.01 2.97
N THR A 346 0.00 5.09 3.83
CA THR A 346 0.10 3.65 3.56
C THR A 346 -0.98 2.79 4.25
N SER A 347 -1.90 3.38 5.01
CA SER A 347 -2.98 2.64 5.67
C SER A 347 -3.99 2.09 4.66
N SER A 348 -4.07 0.77 4.47
CA SER A 348 -5.00 0.15 3.50
C SER A 348 -6.28 -0.38 4.12
N SER A 349 -6.20 -0.90 5.34
CA SER A 349 -7.35 -1.44 6.06
C SER A 349 -7.13 -1.53 7.56
N ILE A 350 -8.24 -1.67 8.30
CA ILE A 350 -8.29 -2.03 9.70
C ILE A 350 -9.18 -3.27 9.78
N LEU A 351 -8.60 -4.40 10.19
CA LEU A 351 -9.33 -5.66 10.29
C LEU A 351 -9.47 -6.06 11.75
N CYS A 352 -10.71 -6.29 12.20
CA CYS A 352 -11.03 -6.63 13.58
C CYS A 352 -11.67 -8.01 13.64
N PHE A 353 -11.01 -8.94 14.33
CA PHE A 353 -11.45 -10.34 14.41
C PHE A 353 -11.83 -10.72 15.83
N THR A 354 -12.94 -11.46 15.96
CA THR A 354 -13.45 -11.97 17.24
C THR A 354 -12.52 -13.01 17.87
N LYS A 355 -11.65 -13.65 17.05
CA LYS A 355 -10.69 -14.66 17.50
C LYS A 355 -9.32 -14.46 16.89
N ASP A 356 -8.27 -14.64 17.70
CA ASP A 356 -6.91 -14.82 17.21
C ASP A 356 -6.62 -16.31 16.98
N GLU A 357 -7.05 -16.83 15.81
CA GLU A 357 -6.84 -18.25 15.47
C GLU A 357 -5.36 -18.65 15.50
N VAL A 358 -4.45 -17.71 15.20
CA VAL A 358 -3.00 -18.00 15.19
C VAL A 358 -2.47 -18.21 16.61
N ALA A 359 -2.98 -17.45 17.59
CA ALA A 359 -2.59 -17.59 19.00
C ALA A 359 -3.09 -18.88 19.65
N GLN A 360 -4.09 -19.54 19.05
CA GLN A 360 -4.67 -20.78 19.57
C GLN A 360 -3.82 -22.03 19.29
N TYR A 361 -2.82 -21.94 18.43
CA TYR A 361 -2.00 -23.07 18.03
C TYR A 361 -0.59 -22.98 18.61
N GLU A 362 -0.12 -24.08 19.21
CA GLU A 362 1.28 -24.24 19.54
C GLU A 362 2.06 -24.80 18.35
N PRO A 363 3.15 -24.13 17.92
CA PRO A 363 4.00 -24.66 16.86
C PRO A 363 4.64 -25.98 17.24
N THR A 364 4.69 -26.93 16.31
CA THR A 364 5.37 -28.20 16.47
C THR A 364 6.58 -28.32 15.54
N ALA A 365 7.38 -29.39 15.72
CA ALA A 365 8.53 -29.66 14.87
C ALA A 365 8.12 -29.81 13.40
N CYS A 366 9.03 -29.45 12.49
CA CYS A 366 8.82 -29.62 11.06
C CYS A 366 8.65 -31.10 10.68
N ILE A 367 7.57 -31.43 9.98
CA ILE A 367 7.29 -32.80 9.50
C ILE A 367 7.80 -33.06 8.08
N ASN A 368 8.57 -32.14 7.50
CA ASN A 368 9.19 -32.22 6.16
C ASN A 368 8.18 -32.49 5.00
N CYS A 369 6.96 -31.97 5.10
CA CYS A 369 5.90 -32.20 4.10
C CYS A 369 6.06 -31.46 2.77
N GLY A 370 6.96 -30.48 2.67
CA GLY A 370 7.25 -29.71 1.45
C GLY A 370 6.23 -28.62 1.07
N ARG A 371 5.06 -28.53 1.72
CA ARG A 371 4.00 -27.56 1.35
C ARG A 371 4.50 -26.10 1.28
N CYS A 372 5.37 -25.68 2.20
CA CYS A 372 5.94 -24.33 2.20
C CYS A 372 6.80 -24.05 0.96
N VAL A 373 7.43 -25.05 0.37
CA VAL A 373 8.24 -24.95 -0.86
C VAL A 373 7.32 -24.80 -2.08
N GLU A 374 6.26 -25.60 -2.16
CA GLU A 374 5.31 -25.56 -3.28
C GLU A 374 4.65 -24.20 -3.44
N VAL A 375 4.28 -23.57 -2.33
CA VAL A 375 3.57 -22.28 -2.37
C VAL A 375 4.51 -21.05 -2.42
N CYS A 376 5.81 -21.23 -2.26
CA CYS A 376 6.73 -20.11 -2.24
C CYS A 376 6.81 -19.42 -3.61
N PRO A 377 6.37 -18.15 -3.74
CA PRO A 377 6.40 -17.43 -5.01
C PRO A 377 7.83 -17.07 -5.46
N SER A 378 8.79 -16.99 -4.50
CA SER A 378 10.23 -16.81 -4.77
C SER A 378 10.98 -18.13 -4.89
N ARG A 379 10.29 -19.29 -4.85
CA ARG A 379 10.84 -20.65 -5.03
C ARG A 379 11.97 -21.02 -4.05
N LEU A 380 11.87 -20.51 -2.84
CA LEU A 380 12.78 -20.78 -1.73
C LEU A 380 12.41 -22.09 -1.03
N ILE A 381 13.23 -22.48 -0.07
CA ILE A 381 12.95 -23.57 0.88
C ILE A 381 12.68 -22.96 2.27
N PRO A 382 11.45 -22.46 2.55
CA PRO A 382 11.16 -21.69 3.75
C PRO A 382 11.43 -22.44 5.06
N SER A 383 11.23 -23.76 5.11
CA SER A 383 11.54 -24.55 6.31
C SER A 383 13.01 -24.46 6.69
N ARG A 384 13.91 -24.60 5.69
CA ARG A 384 15.36 -24.52 5.90
C ARG A 384 15.81 -23.10 6.24
N LEU A 385 15.26 -22.10 5.56
CA LEU A 385 15.56 -20.68 5.87
C LEU A 385 15.13 -20.31 7.30
N ALA A 386 13.99 -20.83 7.76
CA ALA A 386 13.56 -20.62 9.13
C ALA A 386 14.50 -21.32 10.14
N ASP A 387 14.97 -22.52 9.82
CA ASP A 387 15.96 -23.23 10.66
C ASP A 387 17.25 -22.42 10.78
N TYR A 388 17.78 -21.87 9.68
CA TYR A 388 18.96 -20.97 9.74
C TYR A 388 18.68 -19.71 10.56
N ALA A 389 17.50 -19.12 10.42
CA ALA A 389 17.11 -17.94 11.16
C ALA A 389 16.98 -18.23 12.69
N GLU A 390 16.36 -19.33 13.06
CA GLU A 390 16.20 -19.76 14.46
C GLU A 390 17.54 -20.09 15.13
N HIS A 391 18.56 -20.52 14.36
CA HIS A 391 19.93 -20.77 14.82
C HIS A 391 20.89 -19.59 14.61
N HIS A 392 20.39 -18.42 14.18
CA HIS A 392 21.19 -17.22 13.90
C HIS A 392 22.32 -17.41 12.88
N ASP A 393 22.18 -18.37 11.97
CA ASP A 393 23.14 -18.64 10.89
C ASP A 393 22.87 -17.74 9.67
N GLU A 394 23.37 -16.49 9.74
CA GLU A 394 23.25 -15.49 8.67
C GLU A 394 23.97 -15.91 7.40
N GLU A 395 25.11 -16.61 7.50
CA GLU A 395 25.90 -17.05 6.37
C GLU A 395 25.12 -18.07 5.55
N ALA A 396 24.64 -19.15 6.18
CA ALA A 396 23.84 -20.16 5.52
C ALA A 396 22.51 -19.57 4.99
N PHE A 397 21.85 -18.69 5.75
CA PHE A 397 20.64 -17.99 5.32
C PHE A 397 20.86 -17.22 4.01
N THR A 398 21.95 -16.45 3.93
CA THR A 398 22.29 -15.64 2.75
C THR A 398 22.70 -16.53 1.59
N LYS A 399 23.53 -17.56 1.83
CA LYS A 399 23.97 -18.53 0.82
C LYS A 399 22.81 -19.29 0.18
N HIS A 400 21.70 -19.50 0.92
CA HIS A 400 20.49 -20.17 0.43
C HIS A 400 19.40 -19.19 0.01
N GLU A 401 19.81 -18.01 -0.46
CA GLU A 401 18.93 -16.99 -1.07
C GLU A 401 17.84 -16.45 -0.13
N GLY A 402 18.08 -16.43 1.19
CA GLY A 402 17.12 -15.94 2.17
C GLY A 402 16.68 -14.48 1.92
N LEU A 403 17.53 -13.67 1.29
CA LEU A 403 17.24 -12.28 0.92
C LEU A 403 16.20 -12.14 -0.19
N GLU A 404 15.97 -13.18 -1.00
CA GLU A 404 14.92 -13.22 -2.02
C GLU A 404 13.52 -13.36 -1.43
N CYS A 405 13.40 -13.60 -0.11
CA CYS A 405 12.10 -13.69 0.54
C CYS A 405 11.38 -12.34 0.50
N MET A 406 10.18 -12.32 -0.07
CA MET A 406 9.30 -11.16 -0.12
C MET A 406 8.36 -11.02 1.11
N GLU A 407 8.53 -11.90 2.11
CA GLU A 407 7.78 -11.89 3.37
C GLU A 407 6.25 -12.00 3.22
N CYS A 408 5.75 -12.64 2.16
CA CYS A 408 4.32 -12.75 1.86
C CYS A 408 3.51 -13.63 2.84
N GLY A 409 4.14 -14.47 3.66
CA GLY A 409 3.44 -15.31 4.63
C GLY A 409 2.82 -16.60 4.08
N SER A 410 2.81 -16.86 2.77
CA SER A 410 2.21 -18.07 2.18
C SER A 410 2.74 -19.36 2.80
N CYS A 411 4.02 -19.43 3.14
CA CYS A 411 4.65 -20.58 3.78
C CYS A 411 4.11 -20.84 5.20
N SER A 412 3.91 -19.80 6.01
CA SER A 412 3.30 -19.94 7.34
C SER A 412 1.85 -20.35 7.24
N TYR A 413 1.10 -19.78 6.29
CA TYR A 413 -0.31 -20.07 6.07
C TYR A 413 -0.58 -21.56 5.82
N VAL A 414 0.25 -22.23 4.98
CA VAL A 414 0.05 -23.65 4.64
C VAL A 414 0.73 -24.62 5.60
N CYS A 415 1.47 -24.14 6.59
CA CYS A 415 2.26 -24.99 7.47
C CYS A 415 1.35 -25.82 8.42
N PRO A 416 1.30 -27.15 8.29
CA PRO A 416 0.47 -27.97 9.19
C PRO A 416 1.03 -28.02 10.61
N ALA A 417 2.36 -27.82 10.77
CA ALA A 417 3.04 -27.71 12.06
C ALA A 417 2.92 -26.33 12.69
N LYS A 418 2.16 -25.39 12.07
CA LYS A 418 1.92 -24.03 12.56
C LYS A 418 3.19 -23.21 12.87
N ARG A 419 4.32 -23.55 12.23
CA ARG A 419 5.58 -22.80 12.41
C ARG A 419 5.45 -21.36 11.89
N GLN A 420 6.00 -20.43 12.62
CA GLN A 420 6.00 -19.00 12.25
C GLN A 420 7.15 -18.69 11.27
N LEU A 421 7.12 -19.36 10.11
CA LEU A 421 8.21 -19.31 9.11
C LEU A 421 8.48 -17.88 8.61
N LYS A 422 7.42 -17.12 8.30
CA LYS A 422 7.57 -15.72 7.83
C LYS A 422 8.29 -14.85 8.86
N GLN A 423 7.92 -14.98 10.14
CA GLN A 423 8.46 -14.16 11.23
C GLN A 423 9.95 -14.45 11.42
N ALA A 424 10.34 -15.73 11.49
CA ALA A 424 11.74 -16.13 11.62
C ALA A 424 12.58 -15.64 10.41
N ILE A 425 12.13 -15.91 9.18
CA ILE A 425 12.80 -15.50 7.95
C ILE A 425 12.90 -13.98 7.85
N GLY A 426 11.80 -13.25 8.14
CA GLY A 426 11.77 -11.79 8.09
C GLY A 426 12.70 -11.13 9.10
N SER A 427 12.80 -11.68 10.31
CA SER A 427 13.74 -11.22 11.34
C SER A 427 15.20 -11.36 10.87
N MET A 428 15.58 -12.55 10.39
CA MET A 428 16.94 -12.78 9.88
C MET A 428 17.24 -11.92 8.65
N ARG A 429 16.27 -11.77 7.73
CA ARG A 429 16.42 -10.91 6.56
C ARG A 429 16.71 -9.45 6.93
N LYS A 430 16.00 -8.90 7.92
CA LYS A 430 16.25 -7.54 8.43
C LYS A 430 17.66 -7.41 9.01
N THR A 431 18.10 -8.39 9.80
CA THR A 431 19.45 -8.45 10.38
C THR A 431 20.53 -8.48 9.28
N ALA A 432 20.40 -9.38 8.31
CA ALA A 432 21.35 -9.51 7.22
C ALA A 432 21.44 -8.25 6.35
N LEU A 433 20.31 -7.59 6.05
CA LEU A 433 20.29 -6.31 5.32
C LEU A 433 20.94 -5.18 6.12
N ALA A 434 20.73 -5.12 7.45
CA ALA A 434 21.37 -4.12 8.31
C ALA A 434 22.89 -4.32 8.36
N ASN A 435 23.37 -5.56 8.44
CA ASN A 435 24.78 -5.89 8.46
C ASN A 435 25.49 -5.58 7.12
N ARG A 436 24.81 -5.77 5.98
CA ARG A 436 25.34 -5.38 4.65
C ARG A 436 25.56 -3.86 4.51
N LYS A 437 24.72 -3.03 5.15
CA LYS A 437 24.89 -1.55 5.12
C LYS A 437 26.06 -1.05 5.98
N LYS A 438 26.56 -1.88 6.89
CA LYS A 438 27.70 -1.54 7.77
C LYS A 438 29.06 -1.92 7.18
N LYS A 439 29.07 -2.77 6.15
CA LYS A 439 30.25 -3.15 5.37
C LYS A 439 30.38 -2.24 4.14
#